data_7be832a5feec0d2763bb48f7891081ae
#
_entry.id   7be832a5feec0d2763bb48f7891081ae
#
_cell.length_a   1.000
_cell.length_b   1.000
_cell.length_c   1.000
_cell.angle_alpha   90.00
_cell.angle_beta   90.00
_cell.angle_gamma   90.00
#
_symmetry.space_group_name_H-M   'P 1'
#
loop_
_entity.id
_entity.type
_entity.pdbx_description
1 polymer ?
#
loop_
_entity_poly.entity_id
_entity_poly.type
_entity_poly.pdbx_seq_one_letter_code
_entity_poly.pdbx_strand_id
1 'polypeptide(L)'
;QMERSSDINNNIKKGIKFCKNAKLMGADIAVFPEMWSNGYEILFRGLLKNQKDLDMNKVKRWQDEAIDDSSEYITTFIDLAKQLEIAIAITYLEKNDKGKPKNTVMIIDRKGNVILKYSKVHTVDFKTEFFTEPGTEFKTAILDYGEGKVNLGTMICYDREFPESARILMIKGAEIIIVPNACLMTNIRLEQLKVRAYENMLGIVTVNYSNLKGRSSAYSPIVRDVNRDECNSEIIVMN
;
A
#
# COMPACT_ATOMS: atom_id res chain seq x y z
N GLN A 1 -11.40 4.11 4.46
CA GLN A 1 -10.28 5.09 4.40
C GLN A 1 -9.97 5.59 5.79
N MET A 2 -8.69 5.71 6.12
CA MET A 2 -8.24 6.09 7.46
C MET A 2 -7.56 7.44 7.44
N GLU A 3 -7.76 8.22 8.51
CA GLU A 3 -7.06 9.48 8.72
C GLU A 3 -5.66 9.21 9.27
N ARG A 4 -4.65 9.86 8.70
CA ARG A 4 -3.26 9.70 9.10
C ARG A 4 -2.97 10.26 10.49
N SER A 5 -1.99 9.66 11.18
CA SER A 5 -1.36 10.17 12.41
C SER A 5 0.15 9.97 12.30
N SER A 6 0.92 10.85 12.89
CA SER A 6 2.38 10.67 13.06
C SER A 6 2.73 9.80 14.28
N ASP A 7 1.75 9.48 15.11
CA ASP A 7 1.93 8.62 16.28
C ASP A 7 1.67 7.16 15.91
N ILE A 8 2.71 6.34 15.98
CA ILE A 8 2.67 4.91 15.66
C ILE A 8 1.69 4.14 16.55
N ASN A 9 1.60 4.45 17.84
CA ASN A 9 0.70 3.79 18.77
C ASN A 9 -0.77 4.08 18.43
N ASN A 10 -1.06 5.31 18.04
CA ASN A 10 -2.38 5.69 17.55
C ASN A 10 -2.71 4.96 16.23
N ASN A 11 -1.74 4.81 15.33
CA ASN A 11 -1.91 4.08 14.08
C ASN A 11 -2.12 2.59 14.32
N ILE A 12 -1.43 1.97 15.28
CA ILE A 12 -1.68 0.59 15.72
C ILE A 12 -3.13 0.44 16.20
N LYS A 13 -3.59 1.28 17.15
CA LYS A 13 -4.96 1.22 17.69
C LYS A 13 -6.03 1.38 16.61
N LYS A 14 -5.86 2.36 15.71
CA LYS A 14 -6.75 2.56 14.57
C LYS A 14 -6.74 1.34 13.64
N GLY A 15 -5.54 0.84 13.31
CA GLY A 15 -5.37 -0.31 12.44
C GLY A 15 -6.06 -1.56 12.97
N ILE A 16 -5.92 -1.88 14.26
CA ILE A 16 -6.61 -2.99 14.92
C ILE A 16 -8.13 -2.87 14.75
N LYS A 17 -8.68 -1.66 15.00
CA LYS A 17 -10.13 -1.42 14.85
C LYS A 17 -10.59 -1.66 13.41
N PHE A 18 -9.84 -1.16 12.41
CA PHE A 18 -10.19 -1.34 11.00
C PHE A 18 -10.08 -2.80 10.55
N CYS A 19 -9.06 -3.56 11.00
CA CYS A 19 -8.95 -4.99 10.70
C CYS A 19 -10.13 -5.79 11.28
N LYS A 20 -10.53 -5.50 12.53
CA LYS A 20 -11.70 -6.11 13.15
C LYS A 20 -12.99 -5.83 12.35
N ASN A 21 -13.17 -4.57 11.92
CA ASN A 21 -14.32 -4.21 11.09
C ASN A 21 -14.28 -4.90 9.73
N ALA A 22 -13.11 -4.95 9.07
CA ALA A 22 -12.95 -5.66 7.79
C ALA A 22 -13.35 -7.14 7.91
N LYS A 23 -12.90 -7.82 8.98
CA LYS A 23 -13.30 -9.20 9.25
C LYS A 23 -14.81 -9.35 9.44
N LEU A 24 -15.45 -8.47 10.23
CA LEU A 24 -16.90 -8.47 10.44
C LEU A 24 -17.69 -8.27 9.13
N MET A 25 -17.09 -7.61 8.16
CA MET A 25 -17.68 -7.39 6.83
C MET A 25 -17.38 -8.50 5.82
N GLY A 26 -16.70 -9.57 6.24
CA GLY A 26 -16.37 -10.71 5.40
C GLY A 26 -15.17 -10.48 4.46
N ALA A 27 -14.31 -9.50 4.74
CA ALA A 27 -13.12 -9.28 3.93
C ALA A 27 -12.07 -10.39 4.17
N ASP A 28 -11.40 -10.81 3.10
CA ASP A 28 -10.29 -11.78 3.14
C ASP A 28 -8.95 -11.12 3.40
N ILE A 29 -8.81 -9.83 3.06
CA ILE A 29 -7.60 -9.05 3.27
C ILE A 29 -7.93 -7.60 3.67
N ALA A 30 -7.23 -7.09 4.68
CA ALA A 30 -7.22 -5.68 5.06
C ALA A 30 -5.93 -5.02 4.55
N VAL A 31 -6.05 -3.88 3.86
CA VAL A 31 -4.91 -3.18 3.26
C VAL A 31 -4.79 -1.78 3.83
N PHE A 32 -3.58 -1.39 4.22
CA PHE A 32 -3.29 -0.08 4.79
C PHE A 32 -2.76 0.91 3.73
N PRO A 33 -3.00 2.23 3.89
CA PRO A 33 -2.38 3.26 3.07
C PRO A 33 -0.86 3.27 3.18
N GLU A 34 -0.17 3.89 2.23
CA GLU A 34 1.29 3.98 2.17
C GLU A 34 1.92 4.57 3.44
N MET A 35 2.98 3.92 3.98
CA MET A 35 3.70 4.32 5.20
C MET A 35 2.78 4.58 6.40
N TRP A 36 1.85 3.68 6.66
CA TRP A 36 0.89 3.81 7.75
C TRP A 36 1.57 3.91 9.13
N SER A 37 2.73 3.29 9.34
CA SER A 37 3.43 3.33 10.63
C SER A 37 3.65 4.75 11.16
N ASN A 38 4.01 5.71 10.29
CA ASN A 38 4.27 7.11 10.62
C ASN A 38 3.36 8.11 9.89
N GLY A 39 2.32 7.63 9.18
CA GLY A 39 1.30 8.46 8.55
C GLY A 39 1.76 9.23 7.32
N TYR A 40 2.85 8.81 6.65
CA TYR A 40 3.41 9.50 5.48
C TYR A 40 3.67 10.99 5.75
N GLU A 41 4.54 11.33 6.68
CA GLU A 41 4.86 12.72 6.98
C GLU A 41 5.50 13.42 5.79
N ILE A 42 5.06 14.64 5.48
CA ILE A 42 5.66 15.49 4.45
C ILE A 42 6.70 16.39 5.11
N LEU A 43 7.98 16.07 4.92
CA LEU A 43 9.12 16.80 5.50
C LEU A 43 9.30 18.19 4.90
N PHE A 44 8.99 18.34 3.61
CA PHE A 44 9.10 19.62 2.91
C PHE A 44 8.11 19.68 1.73
N ARG A 45 7.86 20.92 1.27
CA ARG A 45 7.03 21.17 0.08
C ARG A 45 7.88 21.91 -0.95
N GLY A 46 7.82 21.49 -2.21
CA GLY A 46 8.54 22.11 -3.32
C GLY A 46 9.62 21.21 -3.92
N LEU A 47 10.41 21.75 -4.85
CA LEU A 47 11.51 21.05 -5.49
C LEU A 47 12.76 21.12 -4.62
N LEU A 48 13.53 20.02 -4.56
CA LEU A 48 14.80 19.92 -3.85
C LEU A 48 15.89 20.91 -4.30
N LYS A 49 15.66 21.67 -5.39
CA LYS A 49 16.60 22.69 -5.88
C LYS A 49 16.95 23.77 -4.83
N ASN A 50 16.12 23.92 -3.80
CA ASN A 50 16.33 24.84 -2.68
C ASN A 50 16.70 24.10 -1.39
N GLN A 51 17.67 23.19 -1.44
CA GLN A 51 18.14 22.40 -0.29
C GLN A 51 18.63 23.26 0.91
N LYS A 52 18.85 24.56 0.70
CA LYS A 52 19.30 25.49 1.77
C LYS A 52 18.28 25.62 2.92
N ASP A 53 17.00 25.36 2.67
CA ASP A 53 15.92 25.50 3.64
C ASP A 53 15.49 24.15 4.26
N LEU A 54 16.22 23.08 3.98
CA LEU A 54 15.90 21.75 4.47
C LEU A 54 16.44 21.53 5.88
N ASP A 55 15.57 21.33 6.85
CA ASP A 55 15.97 20.97 8.21
C ASP A 55 16.42 19.49 8.25
N MET A 56 17.73 19.29 8.15
CA MET A 56 18.33 17.95 8.20
C MET A 56 18.11 17.25 9.54
N ASN A 57 17.90 17.98 10.64
CA ASN A 57 17.55 17.37 11.92
C ASN A 57 16.13 16.81 11.87
N LYS A 58 15.21 17.47 11.16
CA LYS A 58 13.87 16.93 10.93
C LYS A 58 13.92 15.69 10.06
N VAL A 59 14.72 15.68 9.01
CA VAL A 59 14.94 14.50 8.16
C VAL A 59 15.48 13.34 8.98
N LYS A 60 16.51 13.60 9.79
CA LYS A 60 17.11 12.57 10.65
C LYS A 60 16.09 11.98 11.63
N ARG A 61 15.33 12.81 12.34
CA ARG A 61 14.26 12.35 13.24
C ARG A 61 13.23 11.48 12.52
N TRP A 62 12.82 11.87 11.33
CA TRP A 62 11.91 11.08 10.50
C TRP A 62 12.53 9.74 10.08
N GLN A 63 13.81 9.70 9.71
CA GLN A 63 14.49 8.45 9.39
C GLN A 63 14.62 7.53 10.62
N ASP A 64 14.78 8.11 11.80
CA ASP A 64 14.85 7.36 13.07
C ASP A 64 13.50 6.76 13.49
N GLU A 65 12.36 7.14 12.85
CA GLU A 65 11.05 6.48 12.99
C GLU A 65 10.97 5.14 12.25
N ALA A 66 11.99 4.79 11.46
CA ALA A 66 12.03 3.53 10.73
C ALA A 66 12.09 2.34 11.69
N ILE A 67 11.28 1.33 11.41
CA ILE A 67 11.10 0.14 12.22
C ILE A 67 11.62 -1.11 11.51
N ASP A 68 12.05 -2.08 12.28
CA ASP A 68 12.44 -3.41 11.82
C ASP A 68 11.34 -4.46 12.09
N ASP A 69 11.60 -5.69 11.64
CA ASP A 69 10.64 -6.79 11.72
C ASP A 69 10.33 -7.25 13.18
N SER A 70 11.14 -6.85 14.16
CA SER A 70 10.94 -7.14 15.59
C SER A 70 10.07 -6.11 16.31
N SER A 71 9.70 -5.03 15.65
CA SER A 71 8.94 -3.92 16.25
C SER A 71 7.55 -4.36 16.70
N GLU A 72 7.04 -3.70 17.74
CA GLU A 72 5.67 -3.90 18.24
C GLU A 72 4.61 -3.70 17.15
N TYR A 73 4.85 -2.77 16.21
CA TYR A 73 3.97 -2.55 15.06
C TYR A 73 3.82 -3.83 14.23
N ILE A 74 4.92 -4.45 13.84
CA ILE A 74 4.92 -5.66 12.98
C ILE A 74 4.33 -6.86 13.73
N THR A 75 4.80 -7.12 14.95
CA THR A 75 4.37 -8.27 15.75
C THR A 75 2.88 -8.19 16.10
N THR A 76 2.37 -6.99 16.42
CA THR A 76 0.93 -6.79 16.68
C THR A 76 0.07 -7.19 15.47
N PHE A 77 0.45 -6.80 14.24
CA PHE A 77 -0.36 -7.14 13.06
C PHE A 77 -0.18 -8.60 12.63
N ILE A 78 0.96 -9.23 12.90
CA ILE A 78 1.14 -10.68 12.72
C ILE A 78 0.17 -11.45 13.63
N ASP A 79 0.14 -11.11 14.92
CA ASP A 79 -0.75 -11.74 15.88
C ASP A 79 -2.23 -11.46 15.57
N LEU A 80 -2.55 -10.23 15.15
CA LEU A 80 -3.90 -9.84 14.77
C LEU A 80 -4.40 -10.61 13.53
N ALA A 81 -3.55 -10.80 12.52
CA ALA A 81 -3.87 -11.57 11.32
C ALA A 81 -4.26 -13.00 11.69
N LYS A 82 -3.46 -13.62 12.55
CA LYS A 82 -3.72 -14.96 13.09
C LYS A 82 -5.00 -15.02 13.93
N GLN A 83 -5.18 -14.05 14.85
CA GLN A 83 -6.34 -14.00 15.73
C GLN A 83 -7.67 -13.82 14.97
N LEU A 84 -7.67 -12.97 13.94
CA LEU A 84 -8.85 -12.67 13.15
C LEU A 84 -9.04 -13.63 11.96
N GLU A 85 -8.05 -14.47 11.67
CA GLU A 85 -8.01 -15.31 10.46
C GLU A 85 -8.30 -14.52 9.18
N ILE A 86 -7.64 -13.33 9.06
CA ILE A 86 -7.72 -12.43 7.90
C ILE A 86 -6.30 -12.08 7.44
N ALA A 87 -6.06 -11.98 6.15
CA ALA A 87 -4.80 -11.45 5.67
C ALA A 87 -4.70 -9.94 5.92
N ILE A 88 -3.49 -9.45 6.21
CA ILE A 88 -3.25 -8.02 6.45
C ILE A 88 -2.05 -7.55 5.64
N ALA A 89 -2.23 -6.51 4.85
CA ALA A 89 -1.14 -5.82 4.15
C ALA A 89 -0.81 -4.52 4.89
N ILE A 90 0.21 -4.57 5.75
CA ILE A 90 0.71 -3.40 6.49
C ILE A 90 1.77 -2.65 5.71
N THR A 91 1.90 -1.35 5.97
CA THR A 91 2.84 -0.45 5.31
C THR A 91 3.61 0.35 6.34
N TYR A 92 4.90 0.55 6.11
CA TYR A 92 5.77 1.17 7.10
C TYR A 92 7.04 1.73 6.48
N LEU A 93 7.69 2.61 7.22
CA LEU A 93 9.05 3.04 6.97
C LEU A 93 9.98 1.96 7.54
N GLU A 94 10.61 1.19 6.65
CA GLU A 94 11.46 0.05 7.02
C GLU A 94 12.88 0.50 7.32
N LYS A 95 13.40 0.08 8.46
CA LYS A 95 14.80 0.28 8.82
C LYS A 95 15.72 -0.48 7.87
N ASN A 96 16.76 0.19 7.42
CA ASN A 96 17.79 -0.38 6.57
C ASN A 96 19.16 -0.08 7.17
N ASP A 97 19.82 -1.10 7.68
CA ASP A 97 21.11 -0.97 8.39
C ASP A 97 22.26 -0.52 7.47
N LYS A 98 22.09 -0.62 6.16
CA LYS A 98 23.11 -0.29 5.17
C LYS A 98 22.90 1.04 4.45
N GLY A 99 21.83 1.77 4.74
CA GLY A 99 21.50 2.97 4.01
C GLY A 99 20.28 3.72 4.53
N LYS A 100 19.64 4.45 3.63
CA LYS A 100 18.39 5.14 3.93
C LYS A 100 17.26 4.13 4.20
N PRO A 101 16.25 4.47 5.02
CA PRO A 101 15.09 3.60 5.24
C PRO A 101 14.33 3.37 3.92
N LYS A 102 13.48 2.35 3.88
CA LYS A 102 12.67 1.98 2.71
C LYS A 102 11.19 2.20 2.96
N ASN A 103 10.46 2.53 1.90
CA ASN A 103 9.00 2.56 1.90
C ASN A 103 8.50 1.16 1.56
N THR A 104 7.94 0.45 2.54
CA THR A 104 7.72 -1.00 2.44
C THR A 104 6.27 -1.38 2.73
N VAL A 105 5.77 -2.38 2.00
CA VAL A 105 4.56 -3.13 2.32
C VAL A 105 4.93 -4.56 2.67
N MET A 106 4.31 -5.09 3.71
CA MET A 106 4.40 -6.48 4.13
C MET A 106 3.00 -7.10 4.09
N ILE A 107 2.85 -8.24 3.43
CA ILE A 107 1.61 -9.01 3.40
C ILE A 107 1.75 -10.20 4.35
N ILE A 108 0.85 -10.27 5.30
CA ILE A 108 0.74 -11.30 6.33
C ILE A 108 -0.50 -12.13 5.99
N ASP A 109 -0.37 -13.45 5.91
CA ASP A 109 -1.50 -14.34 5.66
C ASP A 109 -2.38 -14.51 6.92
N ARG A 110 -3.53 -15.15 6.76
CA ARG A 110 -4.49 -15.45 7.83
C ARG A 110 -3.93 -16.38 8.94
N LYS A 111 -2.75 -16.95 8.76
CA LYS A 111 -2.06 -17.80 9.75
C LYS A 111 -0.92 -17.06 10.46
N GLY A 112 -0.70 -15.78 10.11
CA GLY A 112 0.36 -14.94 10.64
C GLY A 112 1.72 -15.12 9.95
N ASN A 113 1.77 -15.78 8.80
CA ASN A 113 3.02 -15.90 8.04
C ASN A 113 3.22 -14.68 7.15
N VAL A 114 4.42 -14.14 7.11
CA VAL A 114 4.81 -13.12 6.13
C VAL A 114 5.01 -13.80 4.78
N ILE A 115 4.10 -13.55 3.84
CA ILE A 115 4.14 -14.16 2.50
C ILE A 115 4.78 -13.26 1.45
N LEU A 116 4.83 -11.94 1.69
CA LEU A 116 5.47 -10.98 0.79
C LEU A 116 5.98 -9.77 1.56
N LYS A 117 7.17 -9.31 1.18
CA LYS A 117 7.76 -8.03 1.61
C LYS A 117 8.31 -7.32 0.39
N TYR A 118 7.78 -6.13 0.11
CA TYR A 118 8.10 -5.34 -1.07
C TYR A 118 8.45 -3.92 -0.67
N SER A 119 9.59 -3.42 -1.13
CA SER A 119 10.00 -2.03 -1.01
C SER A 119 9.77 -1.31 -2.33
N LYS A 120 9.21 -0.10 -2.26
CA LYS A 120 8.85 0.74 -3.41
C LYS A 120 10.03 0.93 -4.36
N VAL A 121 9.83 0.57 -5.64
CA VAL A 121 10.88 0.67 -6.67
C VAL A 121 11.02 2.10 -7.17
N HIS A 122 9.91 2.80 -7.45
CA HIS A 122 9.93 4.17 -7.94
C HIS A 122 9.63 5.14 -6.80
N THR A 123 10.67 5.55 -6.09
CA THR A 123 10.56 6.57 -5.04
C THR A 123 10.42 7.96 -5.64
N VAL A 124 9.75 8.87 -4.91
CA VAL A 124 9.54 10.26 -5.37
C VAL A 124 10.72 11.11 -4.97
N ASP A 125 11.49 11.59 -5.96
CA ASP A 125 12.74 12.32 -5.75
C ASP A 125 12.58 13.81 -5.36
N PHE A 126 11.36 14.33 -5.35
CA PHE A 126 11.05 15.74 -5.05
C PHE A 126 10.26 15.94 -3.74
N LYS A 127 10.17 14.90 -2.88
CA LYS A 127 9.48 14.92 -1.58
C LYS A 127 10.23 14.10 -0.55
N THR A 128 9.56 13.78 0.55
CA THR A 128 10.08 12.98 1.67
C THR A 128 10.81 11.70 1.22
N GLU A 129 10.32 11.04 0.19
CA GLU A 129 10.89 9.79 -0.31
C GLU A 129 12.27 9.93 -0.98
N PHE A 130 12.76 11.17 -1.25
CA PHE A 130 14.16 11.38 -1.59
C PHE A 130 15.12 10.84 -0.51
N PHE A 131 14.64 10.77 0.73
CA PHE A 131 15.37 10.24 1.87
C PHE A 131 15.11 8.76 2.15
N THR A 132 14.44 8.05 1.23
CA THR A 132 14.32 6.60 1.22
C THR A 132 15.23 5.97 0.19
N GLU A 133 15.52 4.69 0.37
CA GLU A 133 16.20 3.86 -0.62
C GLU A 133 15.19 3.09 -1.45
N PRO A 134 15.28 3.12 -2.80
CA PRO A 134 14.37 2.37 -3.65
C PRO A 134 14.56 0.87 -3.52
N GLY A 135 13.48 0.11 -3.74
CA GLY A 135 13.54 -1.32 -3.99
C GLY A 135 14.12 -1.65 -5.38
N THR A 136 14.41 -2.91 -5.63
CA THR A 136 15.07 -3.36 -6.86
C THR A 136 14.20 -4.28 -7.73
N GLU A 137 13.07 -4.77 -7.19
CA GLU A 137 12.24 -5.74 -7.91
C GLU A 137 10.77 -5.66 -7.50
N PHE A 138 9.87 -5.98 -8.43
CA PHE A 138 8.47 -6.24 -8.15
C PHE A 138 8.27 -7.69 -7.72
N LYS A 139 7.37 -7.93 -6.75
CA LYS A 139 7.14 -9.24 -6.13
C LYS A 139 5.68 -9.63 -6.14
N THR A 140 5.43 -10.94 -6.27
CA THR A 140 4.11 -11.55 -6.11
C THR A 140 4.19 -12.66 -5.06
N ALA A 141 3.04 -12.99 -4.46
CA ALA A 141 2.91 -14.13 -3.55
C ALA A 141 1.51 -14.72 -3.62
N ILE A 142 1.43 -16.02 -3.38
CA ILE A 142 0.14 -16.72 -3.30
C ILE A 142 -0.48 -16.47 -1.93
N LEU A 143 -1.67 -15.89 -1.92
CA LEU A 143 -2.53 -15.76 -0.75
C LEU A 143 -3.58 -16.88 -0.76
N ASP A 144 -3.60 -17.66 0.32
CA ASP A 144 -4.70 -18.59 0.63
C ASP A 144 -5.75 -17.82 1.45
N TYR A 145 -6.93 -17.58 0.86
CA TYR A 145 -8.03 -16.87 1.53
C TYR A 145 -9.08 -17.81 2.15
N GLY A 146 -8.85 -19.15 2.09
CA GLY A 146 -9.67 -20.17 2.73
C GLY A 146 -10.57 -20.91 1.75
N GLU A 147 -11.26 -20.21 0.87
CA GLU A 147 -12.08 -20.80 -0.19
C GLU A 147 -11.29 -21.04 -1.49
N GLY A 148 -10.07 -20.52 -1.56
CA GLY A 148 -9.20 -20.66 -2.71
C GLY A 148 -7.86 -19.96 -2.51
N LYS A 149 -7.16 -19.76 -3.61
CA LYS A 149 -5.87 -19.08 -3.66
C LYS A 149 -5.88 -18.02 -4.75
N VAL A 150 -5.18 -16.92 -4.51
CA VAL A 150 -4.99 -15.84 -5.48
C VAL A 150 -3.53 -15.40 -5.47
N ASN A 151 -2.95 -15.12 -6.63
CA ASN A 151 -1.61 -14.55 -6.71
C ASN A 151 -1.69 -13.03 -6.60
N LEU A 152 -1.24 -12.49 -5.45
CA LEU A 152 -1.18 -11.06 -5.18
C LEU A 152 0.13 -10.46 -5.67
N GLY A 153 0.03 -9.35 -6.41
CA GLY A 153 1.12 -8.43 -6.63
C GLY A 153 0.96 -7.17 -5.77
N THR A 154 2.03 -6.42 -5.60
CA THR A 154 1.96 -5.11 -4.96
C THR A 154 2.88 -4.12 -5.62
N MET A 155 2.41 -2.86 -5.70
CA MET A 155 3.17 -1.68 -6.08
C MET A 155 2.72 -0.52 -5.18
N ILE A 156 3.59 0.44 -4.88
CA ILE A 156 3.28 1.50 -3.93
C ILE A 156 3.17 2.84 -4.65
N CYS A 157 2.01 3.50 -4.53
CA CYS A 157 1.76 4.89 -4.91
C CYS A 157 2.34 5.27 -6.28
N TYR A 158 3.53 5.89 -6.32
CA TYR A 158 4.17 6.40 -7.53
C TYR A 158 4.55 5.30 -8.53
N ASP A 159 4.75 4.05 -8.08
CA ASP A 159 4.97 2.91 -9.00
C ASP A 159 3.89 2.79 -10.07
N ARG A 160 2.63 3.14 -9.75
CA ARG A 160 1.50 3.06 -10.69
C ARG A 160 1.61 4.00 -11.89
N GLU A 161 2.40 5.10 -11.76
CA GLU A 161 2.60 6.04 -12.89
C GLU A 161 3.36 5.38 -14.06
N PHE A 162 4.10 4.30 -13.78
CA PHE A 162 4.88 3.54 -14.74
C PHE A 162 4.10 2.29 -15.20
N PRO A 163 3.73 2.20 -16.51
CA PRO A 163 2.97 1.05 -17.02
C PRO A 163 3.71 -0.27 -16.83
N GLU A 164 5.03 -0.23 -16.84
CA GLU A 164 5.91 -1.38 -16.65
C GLU A 164 5.68 -2.05 -15.30
N SER A 165 5.35 -1.29 -14.26
CA SER A 165 5.13 -1.83 -12.90
C SER A 165 4.01 -2.86 -12.88
N ALA A 166 2.84 -2.51 -13.40
CA ALA A 166 1.70 -3.43 -13.47
C ALA A 166 1.97 -4.58 -14.47
N ARG A 167 2.64 -4.29 -15.59
CA ARG A 167 2.97 -5.29 -16.59
C ARG A 167 3.94 -6.36 -16.05
N ILE A 168 4.97 -5.97 -15.31
CA ILE A 168 5.91 -6.90 -14.67
C ILE A 168 5.17 -7.78 -13.66
N LEU A 169 4.27 -7.21 -12.86
CA LEU A 169 3.49 -7.98 -11.90
C LEU A 169 2.56 -8.98 -12.60
N MET A 170 1.92 -8.59 -13.70
CA MET A 170 1.11 -9.48 -14.53
C MET A 170 1.96 -10.64 -15.09
N ILE A 171 3.13 -10.36 -15.66
CA ILE A 171 4.05 -11.38 -16.18
C ILE A 171 4.50 -12.34 -15.08
N LYS A 172 4.64 -11.85 -13.82
CA LYS A 172 4.93 -12.68 -12.64
C LYS A 172 3.68 -13.45 -12.12
N GLY A 173 2.56 -13.37 -12.83
CA GLY A 173 1.34 -14.13 -12.55
C GLY A 173 0.40 -13.47 -11.56
N ALA A 174 0.56 -12.18 -11.25
CA ALA A 174 -0.40 -11.50 -10.38
C ALA A 174 -1.81 -11.53 -11.00
N GLU A 175 -2.81 -11.87 -10.19
CA GLU A 175 -4.23 -11.80 -10.54
C GLU A 175 -4.88 -10.55 -9.94
N ILE A 176 -4.38 -10.10 -8.79
CA ILE A 176 -4.77 -8.85 -8.13
C ILE A 176 -3.51 -8.09 -7.72
N ILE A 177 -3.50 -6.79 -8.00
CA ILE A 177 -2.45 -5.87 -7.53
C ILE A 177 -3.04 -4.96 -6.46
N ILE A 178 -2.45 -4.96 -5.26
CA ILE A 178 -2.76 -4.00 -4.20
C ILE A 178 -1.82 -2.80 -4.28
N VAL A 179 -2.38 -1.59 -4.12
CA VAL A 179 -1.66 -0.33 -4.28
C VAL A 179 -1.86 0.56 -3.05
N PRO A 180 -1.05 0.41 -1.99
CA PRO A 180 -0.96 1.40 -0.93
C PRO A 180 -0.58 2.78 -1.48
N ASN A 181 -1.29 3.83 -1.03
CA ASN A 181 -1.16 5.15 -1.65
C ASN A 181 -1.26 6.27 -0.61
N ALA A 182 -0.57 7.39 -0.87
CA ALA A 182 -0.59 8.60 -0.05
C ALA A 182 -0.51 9.87 -0.91
N CYS A 183 -1.42 10.01 -1.87
CA CYS A 183 -1.44 11.20 -2.73
C CYS A 183 -2.86 11.62 -3.12
N LEU A 184 -2.98 12.84 -3.68
CA LEU A 184 -4.22 13.29 -4.26
C LEU A 184 -4.57 12.45 -5.50
N MET A 185 -5.69 11.74 -5.45
CA MET A 185 -6.22 10.96 -6.56
C MET A 185 -7.09 11.83 -7.47
N THR A 186 -6.51 12.28 -8.59
CA THR A 186 -7.22 13.01 -9.65
C THR A 186 -7.99 12.04 -10.55
N ASN A 187 -8.91 12.55 -11.38
CA ASN A 187 -9.64 11.69 -12.32
C ASN A 187 -8.70 10.92 -13.26
N ILE A 188 -7.68 11.60 -13.79
CA ILE A 188 -6.71 10.95 -14.69
C ILE A 188 -5.99 9.77 -14.02
N ARG A 189 -5.72 9.85 -12.71
CA ARG A 189 -5.10 8.75 -11.96
C ARG A 189 -6.04 7.58 -11.73
N LEU A 190 -7.33 7.85 -11.57
CA LEU A 190 -8.33 6.78 -11.48
C LEU A 190 -8.50 6.08 -12.83
N GLU A 191 -8.60 6.85 -13.91
CA GLU A 191 -8.65 6.29 -15.27
C GLU A 191 -7.38 5.49 -15.59
N GLN A 192 -6.21 5.97 -15.18
CA GLN A 192 -4.95 5.24 -15.32
C GLN A 192 -5.03 3.85 -14.66
N LEU A 193 -5.52 3.76 -13.42
CA LEU A 193 -5.66 2.50 -12.69
C LEU A 193 -6.68 1.57 -13.37
N LYS A 194 -7.79 2.12 -13.85
CA LYS A 194 -8.80 1.38 -14.62
C LYS A 194 -8.20 0.77 -15.89
N VAL A 195 -7.41 1.55 -16.63
CA VAL A 195 -6.71 1.08 -17.82
C VAL A 195 -5.67 0.02 -17.48
N ARG A 196 -4.90 0.19 -16.37
CA ARG A 196 -3.95 -0.83 -15.91
C ARG A 196 -4.63 -2.17 -15.59
N ALA A 197 -5.82 -2.14 -14.98
CA ALA A 197 -6.58 -3.36 -14.73
C ALA A 197 -6.99 -4.03 -16.05
N TYR A 198 -7.52 -3.27 -16.98
CA TYR A 198 -7.99 -3.76 -18.27
C TYR A 198 -6.86 -4.32 -19.15
N GLU A 199 -5.81 -3.54 -19.40
CA GLU A 199 -4.72 -3.93 -20.31
C GLU A 199 -3.86 -5.11 -19.82
N ASN A 200 -3.88 -5.37 -18.50
CA ASN A 200 -3.15 -6.47 -17.87
C ASN A 200 -4.07 -7.63 -17.46
N MET A 201 -5.38 -7.53 -17.70
CA MET A 201 -6.37 -8.57 -17.35
C MET A 201 -6.31 -9.01 -15.88
N LEU A 202 -6.19 -8.06 -14.94
CA LEU A 202 -6.08 -8.31 -13.51
C LEU A 202 -6.85 -7.29 -12.67
N GLY A 203 -7.14 -7.64 -11.41
CA GLY A 203 -7.74 -6.70 -10.46
C GLY A 203 -6.73 -5.69 -9.94
N ILE A 204 -7.13 -4.42 -9.76
CA ILE A 204 -6.31 -3.40 -9.08
C ILE A 204 -7.10 -2.80 -7.93
N VAL A 205 -6.51 -2.79 -6.73
CA VAL A 205 -7.10 -2.23 -5.52
C VAL A 205 -6.16 -1.16 -4.94
N THR A 206 -6.61 0.09 -4.92
CA THR A 206 -5.84 1.22 -4.38
C THR A 206 -6.43 1.66 -3.05
N VAL A 207 -5.60 1.77 -2.02
CA VAL A 207 -5.97 2.24 -0.68
C VAL A 207 -5.27 3.55 -0.36
N ASN A 208 -6.05 4.59 -0.05
CA ASN A 208 -5.55 5.95 0.18
C ASN A 208 -6.04 6.52 1.52
N TYR A 209 -5.36 7.52 2.02
CA TYR A 209 -5.79 8.28 3.20
C TYR A 209 -7.05 9.11 2.95
N SER A 210 -7.93 9.21 3.94
CA SER A 210 -9.18 9.97 3.85
C SER A 210 -8.96 11.48 3.67
N ASN A 211 -7.97 12.04 4.35
CA ASN A 211 -7.63 13.47 4.32
C ASN A 211 -7.02 13.97 3.00
N LEU A 212 -6.72 13.08 2.07
CA LEU A 212 -6.27 13.39 0.70
C LEU A 212 -7.42 13.31 -0.31
N LYS A 213 -8.64 13.62 0.12
CA LYS A 213 -9.92 13.40 -0.59
C LYS A 213 -10.21 11.91 -0.85
N GLY A 214 -9.47 11.02 -0.19
CA GLY A 214 -9.68 9.59 -0.25
C GLY A 214 -9.55 9.01 -1.65
N ARG A 215 -10.70 8.59 -2.23
CA ARG A 215 -10.81 7.96 -3.54
C ARG A 215 -9.99 6.65 -3.64
N SER A 216 -9.98 5.86 -2.55
CA SER A 216 -9.58 4.45 -2.64
C SER A 216 -10.43 3.79 -3.70
N SER A 217 -9.85 2.91 -4.49
CA SER A 217 -10.50 2.39 -5.69
C SER A 217 -10.18 0.92 -5.94
N ALA A 218 -11.14 0.19 -6.53
CA ALA A 218 -10.94 -1.14 -7.03
C ALA A 218 -11.46 -1.24 -8.47
N TYR A 219 -10.71 -1.88 -9.34
CA TYR A 219 -11.06 -2.07 -10.73
C TYR A 219 -10.90 -3.55 -11.10
N SER A 220 -11.92 -4.08 -11.78
CA SER A 220 -11.88 -5.40 -12.41
C SER A 220 -11.42 -5.27 -13.87
N PRO A 221 -10.78 -6.28 -14.45
CA PRO A 221 -10.50 -6.33 -15.88
C PRO A 221 -11.76 -6.54 -16.72
N ILE A 222 -12.87 -6.92 -16.10
CA ILE A 222 -14.14 -7.22 -16.76
C ILE A 222 -14.83 -5.90 -17.11
N VAL A 223 -14.95 -5.60 -18.38
CA VAL A 223 -15.55 -4.36 -18.89
C VAL A 223 -17.03 -4.51 -19.20
N ARG A 224 -17.49 -5.75 -19.46
CA ARG A 224 -18.89 -6.06 -19.81
C ARG A 224 -19.34 -7.34 -19.14
N ASP A 225 -20.57 -7.35 -18.71
CA ASP A 225 -21.24 -8.56 -18.19
C ASP A 225 -21.62 -9.53 -19.32
N VAL A 226 -22.28 -10.63 -18.97
CA VAL A 226 -22.76 -11.64 -19.94
C VAL A 226 -23.83 -11.09 -20.91
N ASN A 227 -24.51 -10.00 -20.55
CA ASN A 227 -25.52 -9.32 -21.38
C ASN A 227 -24.90 -8.24 -22.27
N ARG A 228 -23.58 -8.04 -22.21
CA ARG A 228 -22.81 -6.98 -22.88
C ARG A 228 -23.07 -5.58 -22.31
N ASP A 229 -23.67 -5.48 -21.14
CA ASP A 229 -23.79 -4.22 -20.40
C ASP A 229 -22.42 -3.81 -19.84
N GLU A 230 -22.16 -2.52 -19.79
CA GLU A 230 -20.90 -1.99 -19.27
C GLU A 230 -20.82 -2.28 -17.77
N CYS A 231 -19.84 -3.09 -17.36
CA CYS A 231 -19.57 -3.32 -15.94
C CYS A 231 -18.88 -2.09 -15.34
N ASN A 232 -19.65 -1.26 -14.67
CA ASN A 232 -19.10 -0.27 -13.79
C ASN A 232 -18.61 -0.98 -12.53
N SER A 233 -17.31 -1.24 -12.46
CA SER A 233 -16.69 -1.70 -11.22
C SER A 233 -16.70 -0.53 -10.22
N GLU A 234 -17.83 -0.29 -9.58
CA GLU A 234 -17.94 0.69 -8.53
C GLU A 234 -17.35 0.16 -7.23
N ILE A 235 -16.58 0.99 -6.63
CA ILE A 235 -15.96 0.84 -5.33
C ILE A 235 -16.97 1.20 -4.28
N ILE A 236 -17.13 0.33 -3.32
CA ILE A 236 -17.74 0.72 -2.06
C ILE A 236 -16.68 1.46 -1.23
N VAL A 237 -16.70 2.79 -1.30
CA VAL A 237 -15.95 3.62 -0.36
C VAL A 237 -16.73 3.66 0.94
N MET A 238 -16.22 2.96 1.96
CA MET A 238 -16.76 3.10 3.31
C MET A 238 -16.03 4.22 4.03
N ASN A 239 -16.78 5.23 4.43
CA ASN A 239 -16.34 6.33 5.27
C ASN A 239 -16.29 5.94 6.74
#